data_cdf0ef941d3be583912d80a3c1d18573
#
_entry.id   cdf0ef941d3be583912d80a3c1d18573
#
_cell.length_a   1.000
_cell.length_b   1.000
_cell.length_c   1.000
_cell.angle_alpha   90.00
_cell.angle_beta   90.00
_cell.angle_gamma   90.00
#
_symmetry.space_group_name_H-M   'P 1'
#
loop_
_entity.id
_entity.type
_entity.pdbx_description
1 polymer ?
#
loop_
_entity_poly.entity_id
_entity_poly.type
_entity_poly.pdbx_seq_one_letter_code
_entity_poly.pdbx_strand_id
1 'polypeptide(L)'
;MLFRSEDIGLADPRAQSMALEAWDIYERLGSPEGELAFAQLVLYLASTAKSNAGYAAFNQAKADVRESGTEEVPLHLRNAATKLMKELGYGAEYQYDHDAEGGIALDQTGFPDAMGERVYYNPVPRGLEIKLKEKLDRLRAEREAARAAKGR
;
A
#
# COMPACT_ATOMS: atom_id res chain seq x y z
N MET A 1 22.71 10.66 -9.74
CA MET A 1 22.30 9.46 -8.97
C MET A 1 20.80 9.32 -9.10
N LEU A 2 20.31 8.17 -9.55
CA LEU A 2 18.88 7.92 -9.62
C LEU A 2 18.41 7.40 -8.26
N PHE A 3 17.64 8.21 -7.57
CA PHE A 3 16.87 7.75 -6.42
C PHE A 3 15.78 6.79 -6.92
N ARG A 4 15.70 5.60 -6.33
CA ARG A 4 14.72 4.61 -6.75
C ARG A 4 13.86 4.17 -5.58
N SER A 5 12.58 4.49 -5.65
CA SER A 5 11.57 3.93 -4.75
C SER A 5 11.55 2.39 -4.81
N GLU A 6 12.01 1.80 -5.91
CA GLU A 6 12.14 0.35 -6.06
C GLU A 6 13.27 -0.27 -5.23
N ASP A 7 14.32 0.50 -4.88
CA ASP A 7 15.49 -0.04 -4.19
C ASP A 7 15.36 0.03 -2.66
N ILE A 8 14.74 1.08 -2.14
CA ILE A 8 14.60 1.33 -0.70
C ILE A 8 13.15 1.13 -0.25
N GLY A 9 12.20 1.68 -1.01
CA GLY A 9 10.78 1.51 -0.78
C GLY A 9 10.36 1.80 0.67
N LEU A 10 9.53 0.92 1.22
CA LEU A 10 9.02 1.05 2.58
C LEU A 10 9.98 0.56 3.67
N ALA A 11 11.16 0.05 3.31
CA ALA A 11 12.19 -0.24 4.31
C ALA A 11 12.66 1.04 5.01
N ASP A 12 12.74 2.17 4.27
CA ASP A 12 12.93 3.50 4.83
C ASP A 12 12.25 4.60 3.96
N PRO A 13 10.99 4.95 4.25
CA PRO A 13 10.23 5.91 3.46
C PRO A 13 10.80 7.35 3.52
N ARG A 14 11.65 7.67 4.51
CA ARG A 14 12.29 8.99 4.62
C ARG A 14 13.25 9.25 3.46
N ALA A 15 13.78 8.21 2.85
CA ALA A 15 14.71 8.31 1.72
C ALA A 15 14.13 9.14 0.57
N GLN A 16 12.82 9.03 0.31
CA GLN A 16 12.15 9.79 -0.74
C GLN A 16 12.05 11.29 -0.40
N SER A 17 11.65 11.62 0.82
CA SER A 17 11.56 13.01 1.29
C SER A 17 12.93 13.68 1.28
N MET A 18 13.96 13.00 1.81
CA MET A 18 15.33 13.51 1.81
C MET A 18 15.87 13.78 0.39
N ALA A 19 15.48 12.97 -0.59
CA ALA A 19 15.89 13.19 -1.97
C ALA A 19 15.28 14.48 -2.56
N LEU A 20 14.01 14.73 -2.28
CA LEU A 20 13.33 15.96 -2.70
C LEU A 20 13.89 17.18 -1.97
N GLU A 21 14.09 17.07 -0.67
CA GLU A 21 14.68 18.14 0.16
C GLU A 21 16.10 18.49 -0.31
N ALA A 22 16.94 17.50 -0.61
CA ALA A 22 18.29 17.75 -1.12
C ALA A 22 18.29 18.47 -2.47
N TRP A 23 17.32 18.15 -3.33
CA TRP A 23 17.11 18.84 -4.59
C TRP A 23 16.72 20.32 -4.37
N ASP A 24 15.72 20.56 -3.51
CA ASP A 24 15.26 21.92 -3.18
C ASP A 24 16.37 22.77 -2.56
N ILE A 25 17.20 22.17 -1.70
CA ILE A 25 18.35 22.85 -1.08
C ILE A 25 19.36 23.26 -2.17
N TYR A 26 19.67 22.34 -3.08
CA TYR A 26 20.60 22.63 -4.18
C TYR A 26 20.09 23.75 -5.10
N GLU A 27 18.80 23.73 -5.46
CA GLU A 27 18.20 24.78 -6.29
C GLU A 27 18.23 26.16 -5.63
N ARG A 28 18.14 26.21 -4.31
CA ARG A 28 18.12 27.47 -3.56
C ARG A 28 19.51 28.03 -3.23
N LEU A 29 20.43 27.15 -2.88
CA LEU A 29 21.76 27.55 -2.38
C LEU A 29 22.86 27.43 -3.43
N GLY A 30 22.70 26.52 -4.41
CA GLY A 30 23.74 26.24 -5.40
C GLY A 30 25.00 25.60 -4.81
N SER A 31 26.10 25.73 -5.54
CA SER A 31 27.44 25.27 -5.12
C SER A 31 28.14 26.35 -4.29
N PRO A 32 28.91 25.99 -3.23
CA PRO A 32 29.18 24.63 -2.78
C PRO A 32 28.17 24.09 -1.75
N GLU A 33 27.33 24.93 -1.11
CA GLU A 33 26.48 24.57 0.03
C GLU A 33 25.44 23.50 -0.35
N GLY A 34 24.78 23.65 -1.49
CA GLY A 34 23.79 22.70 -1.99
C GLY A 34 24.39 21.33 -2.33
N GLU A 35 25.68 21.25 -2.67
CA GLU A 35 26.35 19.98 -2.92
C GLU A 35 26.49 19.12 -1.66
N LEU A 36 26.59 19.75 -0.49
CA LEU A 36 26.63 19.03 0.79
C LEU A 36 25.33 18.30 1.08
N ALA A 37 24.18 18.85 0.66
CA ALA A 37 22.90 18.18 0.78
C ALA A 37 22.86 16.87 -0.04
N PHE A 38 23.40 16.89 -1.27
CA PHE A 38 23.54 15.66 -2.07
C PHE A 38 24.54 14.68 -1.46
N ALA A 39 25.67 15.14 -0.94
CA ALA A 39 26.63 14.28 -0.28
C ALA A 39 26.01 13.55 0.91
N GLN A 40 25.26 14.27 1.75
CA GLN A 40 24.53 13.69 2.88
C GLN A 40 23.49 12.67 2.41
N LEU A 41 22.71 13.01 1.37
CA LEU A 41 21.74 12.11 0.77
C LEU A 41 22.40 10.82 0.27
N VAL A 42 23.53 10.92 -0.44
CA VAL A 42 24.27 9.75 -0.94
C VAL A 42 24.68 8.82 0.20
N LEU A 43 25.26 9.37 1.26
CA LEU A 43 25.66 8.60 2.43
C LEU A 43 24.48 7.90 3.10
N TYR A 44 23.35 8.62 3.22
CA TYR A 44 22.13 8.07 3.77
C TYR A 44 21.60 6.91 2.93
N LEU A 45 21.42 7.12 1.62
CA LEU A 45 20.88 6.09 0.70
C LEU A 45 21.81 4.87 0.59
N ALA A 46 23.14 5.05 0.73
CA ALA A 46 24.09 3.95 0.71
C ALA A 46 24.02 3.08 1.97
N SER A 47 23.66 3.67 3.11
CA SER A 47 23.66 3.00 4.41
C SER A 47 22.29 2.50 4.86
N THR A 48 21.21 2.93 4.21
CA THR A 48 19.85 2.56 4.64
C THR A 48 19.44 1.16 4.19
N ALA A 49 18.44 0.60 4.88
CA ALA A 49 17.85 -0.68 4.52
C ALA A 49 17.17 -0.61 3.14
N LYS A 50 17.16 -1.73 2.43
CA LYS A 50 16.65 -1.81 1.06
C LYS A 50 15.53 -2.84 0.94
N SER A 51 14.49 -2.47 0.17
CA SER A 51 13.39 -3.35 -0.17
C SER A 51 12.76 -2.94 -1.50
N ASN A 52 12.51 -3.91 -2.36
CA ASN A 52 11.74 -3.74 -3.59
C ASN A 52 10.32 -4.31 -3.48
N ALA A 53 9.86 -4.65 -2.29
CA ALA A 53 8.56 -5.29 -2.08
C ALA A 53 7.38 -4.44 -2.61
N GLY A 54 7.43 -3.12 -2.42
CA GLY A 54 6.42 -2.20 -2.97
C GLY A 54 6.42 -2.16 -4.50
N TYR A 55 7.60 -2.15 -5.12
CA TYR A 55 7.75 -2.20 -6.58
C TYR A 55 7.22 -3.52 -7.16
N ALA A 56 7.56 -4.65 -6.53
CA ALA A 56 7.06 -5.97 -6.92
C ALA A 56 5.53 -6.04 -6.82
N ALA A 57 4.96 -5.56 -5.70
CA ALA A 57 3.51 -5.49 -5.49
C ALA A 57 2.80 -4.68 -6.58
N PHE A 58 3.34 -3.51 -6.92
CA PHE A 58 2.79 -2.64 -7.96
C PHE A 58 2.84 -3.29 -9.35
N ASN A 59 3.95 -3.97 -9.68
CA ASN A 59 4.07 -4.66 -10.96
C ASN A 59 3.11 -5.84 -11.07
N GLN A 60 2.92 -6.60 -10.00
CA GLN A 60 1.95 -7.69 -9.97
C GLN A 60 0.52 -7.16 -10.13
N ALA A 61 0.15 -6.11 -9.40
CA ALA A 61 -1.17 -5.48 -9.56
C ALA A 61 -1.40 -4.98 -11.00
N LYS A 62 -0.39 -4.38 -11.63
CA LYS A 62 -0.48 -3.98 -13.05
C LYS A 62 -0.65 -5.17 -14.01
N ALA A 63 -0.02 -6.30 -13.71
CA ALA A 63 -0.16 -7.51 -14.51
C ALA A 63 -1.59 -8.06 -14.40
N ASP A 64 -2.11 -8.17 -13.17
CA ASP A 64 -3.47 -8.64 -12.92
C ASP A 64 -4.52 -7.74 -13.62
N VAL A 65 -4.37 -6.41 -13.54
CA VAL A 65 -5.26 -5.48 -14.25
C VAL A 65 -5.22 -5.65 -15.78
N ARG A 66 -4.05 -5.97 -16.35
CA ARG A 66 -3.94 -6.21 -17.79
C ARG A 66 -4.61 -7.54 -18.20
N GLU A 67 -4.56 -8.53 -17.32
CA GLU A 67 -5.13 -9.85 -17.56
C GLU A 67 -6.64 -9.86 -17.33
N SER A 68 -7.13 -9.27 -16.23
CA SER A 68 -8.55 -9.24 -15.90
C SER A 68 -9.35 -8.19 -16.68
N GLY A 69 -8.68 -7.15 -17.21
CA GLY A 69 -9.36 -6.06 -17.88
C GLY A 69 -10.07 -5.12 -16.89
N THR A 70 -11.25 -4.64 -17.30
CA THR A 70 -12.10 -3.75 -16.48
C THR A 70 -13.16 -4.58 -15.76
N GLU A 71 -12.93 -4.82 -14.50
CA GLU A 71 -13.89 -5.51 -13.62
C GLU A 71 -14.80 -4.51 -12.90
N GLU A 72 -16.00 -4.94 -12.56
CA GLU A 72 -16.95 -4.10 -11.83
C GLU A 72 -16.56 -3.99 -10.36
N VAL A 73 -16.79 -2.79 -9.79
CA VAL A 73 -16.64 -2.58 -8.35
C VAL A 73 -17.68 -3.43 -7.60
N PRO A 74 -17.32 -4.15 -6.54
CA PRO A 74 -18.25 -4.94 -5.74
C PRO A 74 -19.48 -4.14 -5.28
N LEU A 75 -20.65 -4.76 -5.26
CA LEU A 75 -21.92 -4.07 -4.98
C LEU A 75 -21.92 -3.33 -3.64
N HIS A 76 -21.35 -3.93 -2.59
CA HIS A 76 -21.28 -3.32 -1.27
C HIS A 76 -20.43 -2.04 -1.23
N LEU A 77 -19.49 -1.84 -2.17
CA LEU A 77 -18.67 -0.63 -2.28
C LEU A 77 -19.28 0.44 -3.20
N ARG A 78 -20.38 0.14 -3.89
CA ARG A 78 -21.04 1.10 -4.79
C ARG A 78 -21.95 2.05 -4.02
N ASN A 79 -21.89 3.33 -4.35
CA ASN A 79 -22.80 4.32 -3.77
C ASN A 79 -24.25 4.08 -4.19
N ALA A 80 -25.15 4.05 -3.22
CA ALA A 80 -26.59 3.91 -3.42
C ALA A 80 -27.30 5.28 -3.37
N ALA A 81 -27.04 6.14 -4.34
CA ALA A 81 -27.58 7.50 -4.37
C ALA A 81 -29.08 7.57 -4.63
N THR A 82 -29.67 6.57 -5.30
CA THR A 82 -31.08 6.53 -5.66
C THR A 82 -31.78 5.33 -5.01
N LYS A 83 -33.15 5.39 -4.97
CA LYS A 83 -33.94 4.27 -4.47
C LYS A 83 -33.71 3.00 -5.29
N LEU A 84 -33.64 3.13 -6.61
CA LEU A 84 -33.37 2.01 -7.52
C LEU A 84 -32.00 1.36 -7.21
N MET A 85 -30.95 2.14 -6.98
CA MET A 85 -29.63 1.60 -6.63
C MET A 85 -29.67 0.82 -5.33
N LYS A 86 -30.42 1.27 -4.32
CA LYS A 86 -30.65 0.54 -3.07
C LYS A 86 -31.37 -0.78 -3.31
N GLU A 87 -32.42 -0.77 -4.14
CA GLU A 87 -33.17 -1.98 -4.52
C GLU A 87 -32.30 -2.98 -5.29
N LEU A 88 -31.31 -2.49 -6.05
CA LEU A 88 -30.30 -3.31 -6.75
C LEU A 88 -29.16 -3.81 -5.84
N GLY A 89 -29.20 -3.50 -4.53
CA GLY A 89 -28.22 -3.97 -3.56
C GLY A 89 -26.92 -3.14 -3.48
N TYR A 90 -26.91 -1.93 -4.06
CA TYR A 90 -25.75 -1.05 -3.95
C TYR A 90 -25.55 -0.61 -2.50
N GLY A 91 -24.31 -0.75 -1.99
CA GLY A 91 -23.97 -0.42 -0.61
C GLY A 91 -24.54 -1.39 0.43
N ALA A 92 -25.22 -2.47 0.01
CA ALA A 92 -25.73 -3.47 0.93
C ALA A 92 -24.56 -4.18 1.62
N GLU A 93 -24.71 -4.40 2.95
CA GLU A 93 -23.70 -5.05 3.78
C GLU A 93 -22.34 -4.32 3.85
N TYR A 94 -22.27 -3.05 3.41
CA TYR A 94 -21.05 -2.26 3.59
C TYR A 94 -20.72 -2.10 5.07
N GLN A 95 -19.51 -2.49 5.42
CA GLN A 95 -18.98 -2.34 6.79
C GLN A 95 -18.06 -1.13 6.83
N TYR A 96 -18.40 -0.18 7.69
CA TYR A 96 -17.56 0.99 7.88
C TYR A 96 -16.42 0.66 8.84
N ASP A 97 -15.18 0.77 8.38
CA ASP A 97 -14.00 0.36 9.14
C ASP A 97 -13.94 0.97 10.55
N HIS A 98 -14.36 2.23 10.72
CA HIS A 98 -14.33 2.89 12.02
C HIS A 98 -15.35 2.34 13.04
N ASP A 99 -16.39 1.65 12.59
CA ASP A 99 -17.39 1.00 13.45
C ASP A 99 -16.95 -0.42 13.84
N ALA A 100 -15.92 -0.96 13.17
CA ALA A 100 -15.38 -2.28 13.46
C ALA A 100 -14.40 -2.25 14.64
N GLU A 101 -14.33 -3.32 15.40
CA GLU A 101 -13.34 -3.48 16.46
C GLU A 101 -11.92 -3.41 15.87
N GLY A 102 -11.09 -2.53 16.44
CA GLY A 102 -9.74 -2.26 15.90
C GLY A 102 -9.72 -1.38 14.66
N GLY A 103 -10.85 -0.83 14.20
CA GLY A 103 -10.93 0.09 13.07
C GLY A 103 -10.70 -0.55 11.69
N ILE A 104 -10.95 -1.86 11.56
CA ILE A 104 -10.77 -2.60 10.31
C ILE A 104 -11.90 -3.63 10.16
N ALA A 105 -12.68 -3.54 9.08
CA ALA A 105 -13.69 -4.53 8.70
C ALA A 105 -12.98 -5.79 8.13
N LEU A 106 -12.86 -6.82 8.95
CA LEU A 106 -12.09 -8.02 8.61
C LEU A 106 -12.74 -8.87 7.51
N ASP A 107 -14.07 -8.81 7.36
CA ASP A 107 -14.82 -9.66 6.44
C ASP A 107 -14.98 -9.05 5.04
N GLN A 108 -14.69 -7.77 4.89
CA GLN A 108 -14.92 -7.05 3.66
C GLN A 108 -13.69 -7.13 2.76
N THR A 109 -13.91 -7.37 1.47
CA THR A 109 -12.86 -7.28 0.44
C THR A 109 -13.15 -6.13 -0.50
N GLY A 110 -12.09 -5.48 -1.01
CA GLY A 110 -12.19 -4.46 -2.07
C GLY A 110 -12.01 -5.02 -3.47
N PHE A 111 -11.77 -6.32 -3.60
CA PHE A 111 -11.54 -6.95 -4.90
C PHE A 111 -12.86 -7.32 -5.59
N PRO A 112 -12.93 -7.19 -6.92
CA PRO A 112 -14.03 -7.74 -7.71
C PRO A 112 -14.19 -9.25 -7.48
N ASP A 113 -15.44 -9.72 -7.46
CA ASP A 113 -15.75 -11.12 -7.20
C ASP A 113 -15.06 -12.07 -8.19
N ALA A 114 -14.94 -11.67 -9.46
CA ALA A 114 -14.27 -12.43 -10.51
C ALA A 114 -12.75 -12.61 -10.27
N MET A 115 -12.11 -11.65 -9.62
CA MET A 115 -10.68 -11.71 -9.29
C MET A 115 -10.40 -12.54 -8.04
N GLY A 116 -11.34 -12.57 -7.10
CA GLY A 116 -11.11 -13.07 -5.76
C GLY A 116 -10.09 -12.21 -4.99
N GLU A 117 -9.77 -12.63 -3.78
CA GLU A 117 -8.81 -11.89 -2.95
C GLU A 117 -7.37 -12.09 -3.40
N ARG A 118 -6.61 -10.99 -3.43
CA ARG A 118 -5.20 -10.96 -3.83
C ARG A 118 -4.34 -10.39 -2.72
N VAL A 119 -3.11 -10.87 -2.63
CA VAL A 119 -2.08 -10.33 -1.73
C VAL A 119 -0.91 -9.88 -2.56
N TYR A 120 -0.81 -8.59 -2.82
CA TYR A 120 0.27 -8.01 -3.62
C TYR A 120 1.50 -7.68 -2.79
N TYR A 121 1.30 -7.05 -1.62
CA TYR A 121 2.40 -6.56 -0.81
C TYR A 121 2.85 -7.58 0.23
N ASN A 122 4.09 -8.01 0.09
CA ASN A 122 4.75 -8.93 1.01
C ASN A 122 6.03 -8.27 1.55
N PRO A 123 5.95 -7.61 2.72
CA PRO A 123 7.08 -6.93 3.32
C PRO A 123 8.26 -7.87 3.60
N VAL A 124 9.48 -7.38 3.37
CA VAL A 124 10.70 -8.09 3.76
C VAL A 124 11.13 -7.71 5.17
N PRO A 125 11.88 -8.56 5.90
CA PRO A 125 12.30 -8.27 7.28
C PRO A 125 13.48 -7.28 7.31
N ARG A 126 13.28 -6.06 6.79
CA ARG A 126 14.30 -5.01 6.73
C ARG A 126 13.70 -3.65 7.04
N GLY A 127 14.40 -2.84 7.83
CA GLY A 127 14.01 -1.49 8.19
C GLY A 127 12.59 -1.41 8.79
N LEU A 128 11.78 -0.46 8.33
CA LEU A 128 10.40 -0.30 8.78
C LEU A 128 9.51 -1.49 8.39
N GLU A 129 9.85 -2.22 7.32
CA GLU A 129 9.03 -3.34 6.85
C GLU A 129 8.98 -4.51 7.85
N ILE A 130 9.91 -4.61 8.81
CA ILE A 130 9.80 -5.56 9.94
C ILE A 130 8.47 -5.34 10.67
N LYS A 131 8.19 -4.10 11.10
CA LYS A 131 6.96 -3.75 11.82
C LYS A 131 5.72 -3.87 10.95
N LEU A 132 5.84 -3.50 9.67
CA LEU A 132 4.75 -3.63 8.71
C LEU A 132 4.39 -5.11 8.49
N LYS A 133 5.41 -5.98 8.39
CA LYS A 133 5.20 -7.41 8.25
C LYS A 133 4.45 -7.99 9.45
N GLU A 134 4.91 -7.71 10.67
CA GLU A 134 4.27 -8.17 11.90
C GLU A 134 2.79 -7.74 11.97
N LYS A 135 2.51 -6.47 11.64
CA LYS A 135 1.14 -5.95 11.60
C LYS A 135 0.29 -6.65 10.56
N LEU A 136 0.79 -6.82 9.33
CA LEU A 136 0.03 -7.43 8.24
C LEU A 136 -0.20 -8.93 8.47
N ASP A 137 0.79 -9.65 8.99
CA ASP A 137 0.66 -11.07 9.30
C ASP A 137 -0.42 -11.28 10.39
N ARG A 138 -0.44 -10.42 11.42
CA ARG A 138 -1.50 -10.43 12.43
C ARG A 138 -2.88 -10.18 11.83
N LEU A 139 -3.03 -9.12 11.01
CA LEU A 139 -4.31 -8.79 10.37
C LEU A 139 -4.80 -9.90 9.43
N ARG A 140 -3.90 -10.57 8.73
CA ARG A 140 -4.24 -11.73 7.88
C ARG A 140 -4.76 -12.89 8.71
N ALA A 141 -4.10 -13.20 9.83
CA ALA A 141 -4.54 -14.26 10.75
C ALA A 141 -5.90 -13.94 11.38
N GLU A 142 -6.14 -12.69 11.81
CA GLU A 142 -7.43 -12.24 12.33
C GLU A 142 -8.54 -12.37 11.28
N ARG A 143 -8.24 -12.01 10.02
CA ARG A 143 -9.17 -12.14 8.89
C ARG A 143 -9.52 -13.59 8.57
N GLU A 144 -8.53 -14.47 8.56
CA GLU A 144 -8.74 -15.92 8.39
C GLU A 144 -9.60 -16.51 9.52
N ALA A 145 -9.31 -16.14 10.76
CA ALA A 145 -10.08 -16.58 11.92
C ALA A 145 -11.55 -16.10 11.87
N ALA A 146 -11.78 -14.84 11.50
CA ALA A 146 -13.12 -14.27 11.34
C ALA A 146 -13.92 -15.00 10.25
N ARG A 147 -13.29 -15.34 9.13
CA ARG A 147 -13.92 -16.11 8.04
C ARG A 147 -14.24 -17.54 8.45
N ALA A 148 -13.31 -18.20 9.14
CA ALA A 148 -13.54 -19.56 9.66
C ALA A 148 -14.71 -19.59 10.64
N ALA A 149 -14.84 -18.60 11.50
CA ALA A 149 -15.95 -18.48 12.45
C ALA A 149 -17.32 -18.29 11.79
N LYS A 150 -17.37 -17.72 10.57
CA LYS A 150 -18.60 -17.54 9.78
C LYS A 150 -18.93 -18.73 8.87
N GLY A 151 -18.10 -19.79 8.86
CA GLY A 151 -18.33 -20.99 8.05
C GLY A 151 -18.12 -20.80 6.55
N ARG A 152 -17.27 -19.86 6.18
CA ARG A 152 -16.91 -19.55 4.79
C ARG A 152 -15.50 -20.03 4.49
#